data_2a6456b0dcc87400a6bfb0c75d9e865e
#
_entry.id   2a6456b0dcc87400a6bfb0c75d9e865e
#
_cell.length_a   1.000
_cell.length_b   1.000
_cell.length_c   1.000
_cell.angle_alpha   90.00
_cell.angle_beta   90.00
_cell.angle_gamma   90.00
#
_symmetry.space_group_name_H-M   'P 1'
#
loop_
_entity.id
_entity.type
_entity.pdbx_description
1 polymer ?
#
loop_
_entity_poly.entity_id
_entity_poly.type
_entity_poly.pdbx_seq_one_letter_code
_entity_poly.pdbx_strand_id
1 'polypeptide(L)'
;YEIGSGLVGSEMCIRDSIAIFGAANESSYYTDFAIKAFRTYLCMMVLACVNKACFIFLQAVGKALTSTLLSMFREVVFGVGFALLLPVFFGLDGVLYSMPVSDILTFIISAIIIVKTYRELNVEGVQKV
;
A
#
# COMPACT_ATOMS: atom_id res chain seq x y z
N TYR A 1 19.09 -3.44 -18.13
CA TYR A 1 18.41 -4.10 -19.25
C TYR A 1 17.21 -4.95 -18.81
N GLU A 2 17.34 -5.67 -17.70
CA GLU A 2 16.27 -6.52 -17.15
C GLU A 2 15.11 -5.72 -16.55
N ILE A 3 15.38 -4.58 -15.95
CA ILE A 3 14.34 -3.70 -15.39
C ILE A 3 13.45 -3.11 -16.50
N GLY A 4 14.05 -2.77 -17.66
CA GLY A 4 13.29 -2.27 -18.80
C GLY A 4 12.37 -3.32 -19.41
N SER A 5 12.82 -4.56 -19.53
CA SER A 5 12.00 -5.65 -20.07
C SER A 5 10.87 -6.06 -19.13
N GLY A 6 11.11 -6.00 -17.81
CA GLY A 6 10.08 -6.22 -16.80
C GLY A 6 8.98 -5.15 -16.81
N LEU A 7 9.33 -3.89 -17.00
CA LEU A 7 8.39 -2.78 -17.15
C LEU A 7 7.53 -2.91 -18.41
N VAL A 8 8.14 -3.24 -19.56
CA VAL A 8 7.43 -3.46 -20.82
C VAL A 8 6.49 -4.66 -20.71
N GLY A 9 6.94 -5.76 -20.09
CA GLY A 9 6.11 -6.93 -19.84
C GLY A 9 4.91 -6.63 -18.94
N SER A 10 5.08 -5.84 -17.89
CA SER A 10 3.98 -5.44 -17.01
C SER A 10 2.97 -4.52 -17.71
N GLU A 11 3.43 -3.61 -18.57
CA GLU A 11 2.52 -2.76 -19.36
C GLU A 11 1.71 -3.56 -20.38
N MET A 12 2.30 -4.56 -21.01
CA MET A 12 1.56 -5.47 -21.90
C MET A 12 0.51 -6.27 -21.12
N CYS A 13 0.86 -6.83 -19.96
CA CYS A 13 -0.10 -7.53 -19.10
C CYS A 13 -1.26 -6.63 -18.63
N ILE A 14 -0.99 -5.37 -18.31
CA ILE A 14 -2.02 -4.39 -17.92
C ILE A 14 -2.98 -4.17 -19.09
N ARG A 15 -2.48 -3.95 -20.30
CA ARG A 15 -3.30 -3.75 -21.48
C ARG A 15 -4.16 -4.97 -21.81
N ASP A 16 -3.58 -6.16 -21.74
CA ASP A 16 -4.30 -7.42 -21.97
C ASP A 16 -5.40 -7.63 -20.93
N SER A 17 -5.13 -7.35 -19.66
CA SER A 17 -6.13 -7.43 -18.59
C SER A 17 -7.28 -6.46 -18.81
N ILE A 18 -7.00 -5.22 -19.21
CA ILE A 18 -8.02 -4.21 -19.51
C ILE A 18 -8.85 -4.62 -20.73
N ALA A 19 -8.24 -5.20 -21.75
CA ALA A 19 -8.94 -5.71 -22.93
C ALA A 19 -9.92 -6.85 -22.58
N ILE A 20 -9.53 -7.75 -21.67
CA ILE A 20 -10.38 -8.86 -21.21
C ILE A 20 -11.60 -8.32 -20.47
N PHE A 21 -11.46 -7.26 -19.68
CA PHE A 21 -12.57 -6.63 -18.96
C PHE A 21 -13.50 -5.78 -19.85
N GLY A 22 -13.29 -5.79 -21.17
CA GLY A 22 -14.16 -5.11 -22.12
C GLY A 22 -13.97 -3.60 -22.21
N ALA A 23 -13.00 -3.04 -21.53
CA ALA A 23 -12.70 -1.60 -21.56
C ALA A 23 -12.20 -1.14 -22.94
N ALA A 24 -11.81 -2.05 -23.82
CA ALA A 24 -11.39 -1.75 -25.18
C ALA A 24 -12.52 -1.17 -26.06
N ASN A 25 -13.78 -1.41 -25.69
CA ASN A 25 -14.97 -0.89 -26.40
C ASN A 25 -15.54 0.39 -25.77
N GLU A 26 -14.98 0.82 -24.66
CA GLU A 26 -15.35 2.05 -23.97
C GLU A 26 -14.55 3.24 -24.50
N SER A 27 -14.93 4.46 -24.08
CA SER A 27 -14.21 5.67 -24.50
C SER A 27 -12.74 5.63 -24.09
N SER A 28 -11.84 6.23 -24.85
CA SER A 28 -10.40 6.26 -24.59
C SER A 28 -10.06 6.83 -23.20
N TYR A 29 -10.94 7.65 -22.63
CA TYR A 29 -10.80 8.17 -21.27
C TYR A 29 -10.78 7.05 -20.22
N TYR A 30 -11.69 6.07 -20.31
CA TYR A 30 -11.74 4.94 -19.38
C TYR A 30 -10.52 4.03 -19.50
N THR A 31 -10.03 3.85 -20.71
CA THR A 31 -8.83 3.05 -20.94
C THR A 31 -7.60 3.72 -20.34
N ASP A 32 -7.43 5.02 -20.54
CA ASP A 32 -6.30 5.77 -19.98
C ASP A 32 -6.38 5.84 -18.44
N PHE A 33 -7.57 6.01 -17.87
CA PHE A 33 -7.78 5.97 -16.44
C PHE A 33 -7.45 4.59 -15.85
N ALA A 34 -7.89 3.51 -16.50
CA ALA A 34 -7.61 2.14 -16.06
C ALA A 34 -6.11 1.83 -16.11
N ILE A 35 -5.41 2.24 -17.16
CA ILE A 35 -3.95 2.08 -17.27
C ILE A 35 -3.24 2.82 -16.14
N LYS A 36 -3.63 4.06 -15.90
CA LYS A 36 -3.08 4.88 -14.81
C LYS A 36 -3.33 4.25 -13.45
N ALA A 37 -4.54 3.74 -13.20
CA ALA A 37 -4.92 3.04 -11.99
C ALA A 37 -4.07 1.80 -11.75
N PHE A 38 -3.99 0.91 -12.72
CA PHE A 38 -3.19 -0.31 -12.64
C PHE A 38 -1.72 -0.02 -12.39
N ARG A 39 -1.16 0.95 -13.09
CA ARG A 39 0.24 1.35 -12.94
C ARG A 39 0.53 1.86 -11.53
N THR A 40 -0.35 2.68 -10.98
CA THR A 40 -0.25 3.20 -9.61
C THR A 40 -0.36 2.07 -8.59
N TYR A 41 -1.33 1.18 -8.74
CA TYR A 41 -1.51 0.04 -7.84
C TYR A 41 -0.33 -0.93 -7.85
N LEU A 42 0.20 -1.26 -9.01
CA LEU A 42 1.36 -2.15 -9.12
C LEU A 42 2.61 -1.54 -8.48
N CYS A 43 2.83 -0.24 -8.67
CA CYS A 43 3.95 0.45 -8.05
C CYS A 43 3.83 0.46 -6.51
N MET A 44 2.61 0.62 -5.99
CA MET A 44 2.33 0.64 -4.55
C MET A 44 2.28 -0.76 -3.92
N MET A 45 2.19 -1.82 -4.72
CA MET A 45 2.18 -3.19 -4.22
C MET A 45 3.45 -3.53 -3.43
N VAL A 46 4.60 -3.00 -3.86
CA VAL A 46 5.87 -3.16 -3.15
C VAL A 46 5.78 -2.55 -1.75
N LEU A 47 5.24 -1.33 -1.64
CA LEU A 47 5.06 -0.66 -0.35
C LEU A 47 4.06 -1.41 0.55
N ALA A 48 2.99 -1.93 -0.01
CA ALA A 48 2.02 -2.76 0.71
C ALA A 48 2.65 -4.05 1.24
N CYS A 49 3.53 -4.69 0.46
CA CYS A 49 4.27 -5.87 0.90
C CYS A 49 5.21 -5.55 2.08
N VAL A 50 5.92 -4.42 2.02
CA VAL A 50 6.78 -3.98 3.13
C VAL A 50 5.96 -3.72 4.39
N ASN A 51 4.80 -3.07 4.26
CA ASN A 51 3.89 -2.85 5.39
C ASN A 51 3.42 -4.16 6.02
N LYS A 52 3.06 -5.16 5.21
CA LYS A 52 2.67 -6.48 5.71
C LYS A 52 3.82 -7.19 6.41
N ALA A 53 5.03 -7.11 5.87
CA ALA A 53 6.22 -7.65 6.52
C ALA A 53 6.47 -7.01 7.89
N CYS A 54 6.28 -5.69 8.01
CA CYS A 54 6.37 -4.97 9.28
C CYS A 54 5.33 -5.47 10.30
N PHE A 55 4.10 -5.72 9.88
CA PHE A 55 3.07 -6.26 10.78
C PHE A 55 3.40 -7.68 11.25
N ILE A 56 3.89 -8.53 10.36
CA ILE A 56 4.33 -9.89 10.70
C ILE A 56 5.51 -9.85 11.69
N PHE A 57 6.46 -8.95 11.47
CA PHE A 57 7.58 -8.74 12.40
C PHE A 57 7.11 -8.34 13.80
N LEU A 58 6.18 -7.37 13.91
CA LEU A 58 5.60 -6.97 15.18
C LEU A 58 4.86 -8.12 15.89
N GLN A 59 4.18 -8.98 15.15
CA GLN A 59 3.53 -10.17 15.67
C GLN A 59 4.56 -11.18 16.19
N ALA A 60 5.64 -11.40 15.46
CA ALA A 60 6.71 -12.30 15.85
C ALA A 60 7.45 -11.86 17.11
N VAL A 61 7.58 -10.57 17.34
CA VAL A 61 8.18 -9.98 18.56
C VAL A 61 7.24 -10.07 19.78
N GLY A 62 6.03 -10.60 19.61
CA GLY A 62 5.06 -10.78 20.71
C GLY A 62 4.15 -9.58 20.96
N LYS A 63 4.26 -8.51 20.16
CA LYS A 63 3.36 -7.34 20.22
C LYS A 63 2.18 -7.49 19.24
N ALA A 64 1.52 -8.65 19.27
CA ALA A 64 0.41 -8.98 18.37
C ALA A 64 -0.76 -7.99 18.46
N LEU A 65 -1.10 -7.54 19.64
CA LEU A 65 -2.17 -6.55 19.85
C LEU A 65 -1.84 -5.22 19.16
N THR A 66 -0.61 -4.74 19.29
CA THR A 66 -0.17 -3.50 18.64
C THR A 66 -0.22 -3.61 17.11
N SER A 67 0.20 -4.75 16.57
CA SER A 67 0.13 -5.03 15.14
C SER A 67 -1.30 -5.08 14.63
N THR A 68 -2.19 -5.77 15.35
CA THR A 68 -3.60 -5.88 14.99
C THR A 68 -4.31 -4.54 15.04
N LEU A 69 -4.09 -3.75 16.10
CA LEU A 69 -4.65 -2.39 16.21
C LEU A 69 -4.15 -1.47 15.10
N LEU A 70 -2.86 -1.54 14.77
CA LEU A 70 -2.28 -0.74 13.68
C LEU A 70 -2.87 -1.12 12.32
N SER A 71 -3.08 -2.41 12.08
CA SER A 71 -3.72 -2.91 10.86
C SER A 71 -5.17 -2.44 10.75
N MET A 72 -5.94 -2.55 11.84
CA MET A 72 -7.32 -2.05 11.88
C MET A 72 -7.40 -0.53 11.68
N PHE A 73 -6.49 0.20 12.32
CA PHE A 73 -6.40 1.66 12.15
C PHE A 73 -6.14 2.04 10.69
N ARG A 74 -5.23 1.33 10.05
CA ARG A 74 -4.95 1.52 8.62
C ARG A 74 -6.21 1.28 7.76
N GLU A 75 -6.88 0.16 7.96
CA GLU A 75 -8.00 -0.23 7.10
C GLU A 75 -9.25 0.62 7.35
N VAL A 76 -9.57 0.91 8.59
CA VAL A 76 -10.79 1.65 8.94
C VAL A 76 -10.58 3.16 8.81
N VAL A 77 -9.55 3.73 9.45
CA VAL A 77 -9.38 5.18 9.49
C VAL A 77 -8.84 5.71 8.17
N PHE A 78 -7.76 5.10 7.67
CA PHE A 78 -7.16 5.58 6.42
C PHE A 78 -7.92 5.08 5.19
N GLY A 79 -8.35 3.81 5.16
CA GLY A 79 -9.09 3.26 4.04
C GLY A 79 -10.43 3.96 3.85
N VAL A 80 -11.28 3.95 4.86
CA VAL A 80 -12.63 4.55 4.79
C VAL A 80 -12.55 6.08 4.81
N GLY A 81 -11.72 6.66 5.67
CA GLY A 81 -11.58 8.10 5.80
C GLY A 81 -11.11 8.77 4.51
N PHE A 82 -10.04 8.27 3.91
CA PHE A 82 -9.55 8.80 2.65
C PHE A 82 -10.43 8.46 1.46
N ALA A 83 -11.05 7.28 1.44
CA ALA A 83 -12.01 6.91 0.40
C ALA A 83 -13.24 7.83 0.37
N LEU A 84 -13.62 8.41 1.50
CA LEU A 84 -14.72 9.38 1.58
C LEU A 84 -14.26 10.82 1.37
N LEU A 85 -13.09 11.20 1.90
CA LEU A 85 -12.60 12.58 1.86
C LEU A 85 -12.02 12.96 0.49
N LEU A 86 -11.22 12.10 -0.11
CA LEU A 86 -10.52 12.44 -1.34
C LEU A 86 -11.44 12.63 -2.55
N PRO A 87 -12.49 11.82 -2.75
CA PRO A 87 -13.45 12.05 -3.85
C PRO A 87 -14.15 13.40 -3.77
N VAL A 88 -14.37 13.90 -2.55
CA VAL A 88 -15.01 15.21 -2.34
C VAL A 88 -14.11 16.35 -2.80
N PHE A 89 -12.79 16.21 -2.64
CA PHE A 89 -11.81 17.23 -3.00
C PHE A 89 -11.25 17.08 -4.42
N PHE A 90 -11.03 15.86 -4.87
CA PHE A 90 -10.33 15.55 -6.12
C PHE A 90 -11.14 14.71 -7.13
N GLY A 91 -12.37 14.33 -6.80
CA GLY A 91 -13.21 13.49 -7.67
C GLY A 91 -12.68 12.05 -7.81
N LEU A 92 -12.82 11.49 -9.00
CA LEU A 92 -12.41 10.10 -9.31
C LEU A 92 -10.92 9.83 -9.07
N ASP A 93 -10.05 10.77 -9.39
CA ASP A 93 -8.62 10.67 -9.13
C ASP A 93 -8.31 10.60 -7.64
N GLY A 94 -9.13 11.22 -6.80
CA GLY A 94 -9.00 11.15 -5.34
C GLY A 94 -9.13 9.74 -4.79
N VAL A 95 -10.06 8.94 -5.29
CA VAL A 95 -10.20 7.53 -4.90
C VAL A 95 -8.94 6.74 -5.24
N LEU A 96 -8.37 6.99 -6.41
CA LEU A 96 -7.16 6.33 -6.87
C LEU A 96 -5.96 6.63 -5.98
N TYR A 97 -5.81 7.86 -5.53
CA TYR A 97 -4.69 8.29 -4.67
C TYR A 97 -4.91 8.00 -3.18
N SER A 98 -6.12 7.64 -2.75
CA SER A 98 -6.41 7.34 -1.34
C SER A 98 -5.60 6.16 -0.81
N MET A 99 -5.51 5.09 -1.56
CA MET A 99 -4.75 3.90 -1.18
C MET A 99 -3.24 4.17 -1.03
N PRO A 100 -2.54 4.77 -2.02
CA PRO A 100 -1.13 5.12 -1.89
C PRO A 100 -0.83 6.01 -0.69
N VAL A 101 -1.65 7.02 -0.45
CA VAL A 101 -1.47 7.94 0.68
C VAL A 101 -1.63 7.22 2.01
N SER A 102 -2.65 6.36 2.12
CA SER A 102 -2.87 5.50 3.28
C SER A 102 -1.68 4.59 3.56
N ASP A 103 -1.13 3.94 2.54
CA ASP A 103 0.01 3.04 2.67
C ASP A 103 1.29 3.77 3.10
N ILE A 104 1.55 4.95 2.57
CA ILE A 104 2.70 5.78 2.95
C ILE A 104 2.60 6.20 4.42
N LEU A 105 1.45 6.70 4.85
CA LEU A 105 1.23 7.11 6.24
C LEU A 105 1.37 5.92 7.19
N THR A 106 0.80 4.77 6.83
CA THR A 106 0.94 3.53 7.61
C THR A 106 2.39 3.09 7.70
N PHE A 107 3.14 3.19 6.61
CA PHE A 107 4.57 2.85 6.60
C PHE A 107 5.37 3.72 7.57
N ILE A 108 5.13 5.02 7.59
CA ILE A 108 5.80 5.96 8.51
C ILE A 108 5.49 5.59 9.96
N ILE A 109 4.21 5.36 10.29
CA ILE A 109 3.78 5.01 11.65
C ILE A 109 4.38 3.65 12.06
N SER A 110 4.34 2.67 11.17
CA SER A 110 4.91 1.34 11.39
C SER A 110 6.41 1.39 11.63
N ALA A 111 7.15 2.18 10.84
CA ALA A 111 8.59 2.38 11.02
C ALA A 111 8.92 2.97 12.40
N ILE A 112 8.17 3.98 12.86
CA ILE A 112 8.34 4.58 14.17
C ILE A 112 8.12 3.54 15.28
N ILE A 113 7.06 2.74 15.17
CA ILE A 113 6.74 1.69 16.15
C ILE A 113 7.82 0.62 16.18
N ILE A 114 8.33 0.20 15.02
CA ILE A 114 9.41 -0.80 14.93
C ILE A 114 10.69 -0.28 15.57
N VAL A 115 11.08 0.94 15.27
CA VAL A 115 12.27 1.55 15.87
C VAL A 115 12.13 1.65 17.40
N LYS A 116 10.97 2.06 17.88
CA LYS A 116 10.66 2.11 19.31
C LYS A 116 10.75 0.73 19.96
N THR A 117 10.12 -0.27 19.36
CA THR A 117 10.14 -1.67 19.84
C THR A 117 11.56 -2.24 19.86
N TYR A 118 12.33 -1.96 18.81
CA TYR A 118 13.74 -2.40 18.74
C TYR A 118 14.60 -1.78 19.85
N ARG A 119 14.37 -0.51 20.17
CA ARG A 119 15.06 0.16 21.28
C ARG A 119 14.66 -0.42 22.62
N GLU A 120 13.39 -0.74 22.86
CA GLU A 120 12.91 -1.39 24.08
C GLU A 120 13.55 -2.77 24.26
N LEU A 121 13.59 -3.60 23.21
CA LEU A 121 14.23 -4.93 23.25
C LEU A 121 15.72 -4.85 23.54
N ASN A 122 16.39 -3.84 23.02
CA ASN A 122 17.83 -3.66 23.22
C ASN A 122 18.14 -3.26 24.69
N VAL A 123 17.26 -2.50 25.31
CA VAL A 123 17.38 -2.13 26.74
C VAL A 123 17.10 -3.34 27.65
N GLU A 124 16.08 -4.15 27.34
CA GLU A 124 15.79 -5.37 28.11
C GLU A 124 16.88 -6.43 27.97
N GLY A 125 17.50 -6.51 26.79
CA GLY A 125 18.63 -7.42 26.55
C GLY A 125 19.86 -7.07 27.38
N VAL A 126 20.11 -5.81 27.63
CA VAL A 126 21.23 -5.33 28.47
C VAL A 126 20.98 -5.56 29.97
N GLN A 127 19.73 -5.59 30.41
CA GLN A 127 19.40 -5.84 31.83
C GLN A 127 19.43 -7.33 32.21
N LYS A 128 19.47 -8.24 31.23
CA LYS A 128 19.51 -9.71 31.48
C LYS A 128 20.93 -10.32 31.44
N VAL A 129 21.93 -9.51 31.20
CA VAL A 129 23.36 -9.89 31.28
C VAL A 129 23.97 -9.27 32.53
#